data_f0145e235c5d387cc6914cc8e62fab52
#
_entry.id   f0145e235c5d387cc6914cc8e62fab52
#
_cell.length_a   1.000
_cell.length_b   1.000
_cell.length_c   1.000
_cell.angle_alpha   90.00
_cell.angle_beta   90.00
_cell.angle_gamma   90.00
#
_symmetry.space_group_name_H-M   'P 1'
#
loop_
_entity.id
_entity.type
_entity.pdbx_description
1 polymer ?
#
loop_
_entity_poly.entity_id
_entity_poly.type
_entity_poly.pdbx_seq_one_letter_code
_entity_poly.pdbx_strand_id
1 'polypeptide(L)'
;MPVGLVDHFNLVISPSQVDATLRFYCEILGLKEGFRPTFGRPGWWLYAGDHPVLHISLKEIAPTVGPTGSFDHIALNATDWPGMKTTLERHGVAFEEQLVRDNTVLQIFFRDPNGLRVELDYKLKA
;
A
#
# COMPACT_ATOMS: atom_id res chain seq x y z
N MET A 1 -10.76 10.30 25.23
CA MET A 1 -11.38 10.62 23.93
C MET A 1 -11.20 9.45 22.98
N PRO A 2 -12.28 9.04 22.34
CA PRO A 2 -12.13 7.92 21.40
C PRO A 2 -11.36 8.35 20.17
N VAL A 3 -10.44 7.49 19.76
CA VAL A 3 -9.72 7.63 18.50
C VAL A 3 -10.43 6.75 17.48
N GLY A 4 -10.53 7.21 16.23
CA GLY A 4 -11.23 6.48 15.18
C GLY A 4 -10.30 5.59 14.37
N LEU A 5 -10.77 5.23 13.19
CA LEU A 5 -10.02 4.41 12.25
C LEU A 5 -8.84 5.17 11.66
N VAL A 6 -7.87 4.45 11.14
CA VAL A 6 -6.77 5.07 10.38
C VAL A 6 -7.37 5.79 9.17
N ASP A 7 -7.05 7.06 9.02
CA ASP A 7 -7.53 7.86 7.90
C ASP A 7 -6.65 7.65 6.67
N HIS A 8 -5.36 7.80 6.84
CA HIS A 8 -4.42 7.62 5.73
C HIS A 8 -3.03 7.31 6.29
N PHE A 9 -2.16 6.86 5.40
CA PHE A 9 -0.73 6.82 5.70
C PHE A 9 0.01 7.62 4.65
N ASN A 10 1.19 8.09 5.01
CA ASN A 10 1.97 8.98 4.14
C ASN A 10 3.35 8.40 3.87
N LEU A 11 3.75 8.45 2.60
CA LEU A 11 5.10 8.09 2.19
C LEU A 11 5.82 9.36 1.74
N VAL A 12 7.07 9.50 2.18
CA VAL A 12 7.95 10.56 1.70
C VAL A 12 8.97 9.88 0.79
N ILE A 13 9.01 10.27 -0.47
CA ILE A 13 9.88 9.63 -1.46
C ILE A 13 10.69 10.67 -2.23
N SER A 14 11.78 10.22 -2.85
CA SER A 14 12.58 11.07 -3.73
C SER A 14 12.06 11.00 -5.16
N PRO A 15 12.45 11.93 -6.04
CA PRO A 15 12.03 11.89 -7.44
C PRO A 15 12.34 10.57 -8.14
N SER A 16 13.44 9.91 -7.78
CA SER A 16 13.82 8.64 -8.41
C SER A 16 12.87 7.48 -8.06
N GLN A 17 12.06 7.62 -7.01
CA GLN A 17 11.14 6.56 -6.55
C GLN A 17 9.72 6.75 -7.05
N VAL A 18 9.42 7.85 -7.74
CA VAL A 18 8.04 8.18 -8.13
C VAL A 18 7.43 7.10 -9.03
N ASP A 19 8.10 6.75 -10.12
CA ASP A 19 7.52 5.82 -11.09
C ASP A 19 7.25 4.45 -10.47
N ALA A 20 8.20 3.91 -9.72
CA ALA A 20 8.05 2.62 -9.08
C ALA A 20 6.94 2.63 -8.04
N THR A 21 6.84 3.71 -7.26
CA THR A 21 5.83 3.83 -6.21
C THR A 21 4.43 3.94 -6.82
N LEU A 22 4.24 4.78 -7.82
CA LEU A 22 2.94 4.92 -8.47
C LEU A 22 2.53 3.64 -9.19
N ARG A 23 3.48 2.97 -9.85
CA ARG A 23 3.17 1.68 -10.50
C ARG A 23 2.70 0.66 -9.47
N PHE A 24 3.39 0.58 -8.35
CA PHE A 24 3.03 -0.38 -7.31
C PHE A 24 1.61 -0.13 -6.78
N TYR A 25 1.34 1.09 -6.34
CA TYR A 25 0.05 1.36 -5.70
C TYR A 25 -1.10 1.49 -6.68
N CYS A 26 -0.86 1.95 -7.90
CA CYS A 26 -1.93 2.12 -8.89
C CYS A 26 -2.11 0.88 -9.77
N GLU A 27 -1.02 0.36 -10.37
CA GLU A 27 -1.17 -0.78 -11.27
C GLU A 27 -1.33 -2.11 -10.54
N ILE A 28 -0.62 -2.30 -9.45
CA ILE A 28 -0.67 -3.58 -8.71
C ILE A 28 -1.81 -3.57 -7.70
N LEU A 29 -1.87 -2.56 -6.83
CA LEU A 29 -2.90 -2.52 -5.79
C LEU A 29 -4.22 -1.91 -6.26
N GLY A 30 -4.23 -1.21 -7.37
CA GLY A 30 -5.47 -0.67 -7.92
C GLY A 30 -5.96 0.63 -7.31
N LEU A 31 -5.11 1.33 -6.57
CA LEU A 31 -5.48 2.66 -6.10
C LEU A 31 -5.50 3.64 -7.27
N LYS A 32 -6.24 4.72 -7.13
CA LYS A 32 -6.37 5.71 -8.20
C LYS A 32 -5.92 7.07 -7.74
N GLU A 33 -5.17 7.76 -8.61
CA GLU A 33 -4.86 9.17 -8.37
C GLU A 33 -6.14 9.98 -8.37
N GLY A 34 -6.21 10.96 -7.46
CA GLY A 34 -7.37 11.82 -7.39
C GLY A 34 -7.00 13.19 -6.85
N PHE A 35 -8.03 13.96 -6.53
CA PHE A 35 -7.88 15.31 -6.04
C PHE A 35 -6.90 15.37 -4.86
N ARG A 36 -6.03 16.37 -4.87
CA ARG A 36 -5.12 16.70 -3.79
C ARG A 36 -5.12 18.21 -3.61
N PRO A 37 -5.41 18.71 -2.41
CA PRO A 37 -5.34 20.16 -2.17
C PRO A 37 -3.94 20.68 -2.52
N THR A 38 -3.86 21.97 -2.86
CA THR A 38 -2.58 22.59 -3.16
C THR A 38 -1.77 22.74 -1.88
N PHE A 39 -0.59 22.10 -1.88
CA PHE A 39 0.37 22.21 -0.80
C PHE A 39 1.64 22.86 -1.31
N GLY A 40 2.54 23.23 -0.40
CA GLY A 40 3.81 23.84 -0.76
C GLY A 40 4.81 22.90 -1.42
N ARG A 41 4.53 21.58 -1.47
CA ARG A 41 5.42 20.60 -2.10
C ARG A 41 4.62 19.67 -3.00
N PRO A 42 5.28 19.11 -4.04
CA PRO A 42 4.62 18.15 -4.93
C PRO A 42 4.27 16.85 -4.22
N GLY A 43 3.29 16.17 -4.75
CA GLY A 43 2.88 14.89 -4.22
C GLY A 43 1.62 14.38 -4.91
N TRP A 44 1.11 13.29 -4.39
CA TRP A 44 -0.07 12.62 -4.93
C TRP A 44 -0.93 12.11 -3.79
N TRP A 45 -2.23 12.12 -4.00
CA TRP A 45 -3.16 11.40 -3.14
C TRP A 45 -3.75 10.26 -3.95
N LEU A 46 -3.64 9.04 -3.42
CA LEU A 46 -4.15 7.83 -4.05
C LEU A 46 -5.35 7.33 -3.28
N TYR A 47 -6.41 7.01 -4.01
CA TYR A 47 -7.73 6.72 -3.45
C TYR A 47 -8.09 5.25 -3.55
N ALA A 48 -8.66 4.72 -2.46
CA ALA A 48 -9.38 3.46 -2.45
C ALA A 48 -10.87 3.87 -2.46
N GLY A 49 -11.55 3.71 -3.59
CA GLY A 49 -12.89 4.26 -3.74
C GLY A 49 -12.87 5.78 -3.59
N ASP A 50 -13.64 6.29 -2.66
CA ASP A 50 -13.75 7.73 -2.42
C ASP A 50 -12.77 8.25 -1.37
N HIS A 51 -11.95 7.36 -0.79
CA HIS A 51 -11.12 7.74 0.34
C HIS A 51 -9.64 7.83 -0.05
N PRO A 52 -8.98 9.00 0.18
CA PRO A 52 -7.55 9.17 -0.13
C PRO A 52 -6.69 8.48 0.94
N VAL A 53 -6.53 7.19 0.82
CA VAL A 53 -5.91 6.35 1.85
C VAL A 53 -4.39 6.49 1.90
N LEU A 54 -3.75 6.87 0.79
CA LEU A 54 -2.30 7.04 0.73
C LEU A 54 -1.97 8.44 0.24
N HIS A 55 -1.17 9.15 1.03
CA HIS A 55 -0.63 10.45 0.67
C HIS A 55 0.86 10.28 0.38
N ILE A 56 1.29 10.77 -0.76
CA ILE A 56 2.70 10.71 -1.16
C ILE A 56 3.24 12.13 -1.22
N SER A 57 4.33 12.36 -0.50
CA SER A 57 5.03 13.65 -0.49
C SER A 57 6.40 13.47 -1.11
N LEU A 58 6.79 14.42 -1.97
CA LEU A 58 8.05 14.36 -2.69
C LEU A 58 9.09 15.25 -2.00
N LYS A 59 10.28 14.69 -1.77
CA LYS A 59 11.43 15.43 -1.25
C LYS A 59 12.67 15.08 -2.05
N GLU A 60 13.56 16.05 -2.27
CA GLU A 60 14.82 15.81 -2.97
C GLU A 60 15.69 14.78 -2.25
N ILE A 61 15.70 14.85 -0.91
CA ILE A 61 16.42 13.90 -0.08
C ILE A 61 15.38 13.17 0.76
N ALA A 62 15.05 11.94 0.36
CA ALA A 62 14.06 11.13 1.04
C ALA A 62 14.75 10.18 2.03
N PRO A 63 13.97 9.60 2.95
CA PRO A 63 14.48 8.53 3.81
C PRO A 63 15.03 7.37 2.99
N THR A 64 15.96 6.63 3.56
CA THR A 64 16.52 5.45 2.93
C THR A 64 15.44 4.38 2.73
N VAL A 65 15.44 3.75 1.57
CA VAL A 65 14.59 2.59 1.31
C VAL A 65 15.01 1.44 2.21
N GLY A 66 14.03 0.76 2.82
CA GLY A 66 14.33 -0.38 3.68
C GLY A 66 13.36 -0.50 4.84
N PRO A 67 13.78 -1.16 5.92
CA PRO A 67 12.93 -1.34 7.10
C PRO A 67 12.42 -0.01 7.65
N THR A 68 11.19 -0.01 8.13
CA THR A 68 10.50 1.20 8.59
C THR A 68 10.53 1.37 10.11
N GLY A 69 11.54 0.79 10.76
CA GLY A 69 11.68 0.88 12.22
C GLY A 69 10.59 0.12 12.94
N SER A 70 9.99 0.73 13.94
CA SER A 70 8.92 0.08 14.70
C SER A 70 7.58 0.05 13.95
N PHE A 71 7.46 0.74 12.83
CA PHE A 71 6.27 0.64 11.97
C PHE A 71 6.43 -0.61 11.10
N ASP A 72 5.85 -1.73 11.54
CA ASP A 72 6.08 -3.02 10.92
C ASP A 72 5.38 -3.16 9.56
N HIS A 73 4.10 -2.88 9.51
CA HIS A 73 3.34 -3.03 8.26
C HIS A 73 2.02 -2.27 8.29
N ILE A 74 1.41 -2.16 7.12
CA ILE A 74 0.04 -1.69 6.99
C ILE A 74 -0.81 -2.82 6.39
N ALA A 75 -2.02 -2.99 6.90
CA ALA A 75 -2.95 -4.01 6.42
C ALA A 75 -4.14 -3.35 5.74
N LEU A 76 -4.48 -3.83 4.56
CA LEU A 76 -5.60 -3.33 3.77
C LEU A 76 -6.57 -4.49 3.50
N ASN A 77 -7.85 -4.22 3.60
CA ASN A 77 -8.86 -5.19 3.19
C ASN A 77 -8.89 -5.27 1.67
N ALA A 78 -9.05 -6.46 1.13
CA ALA A 78 -9.05 -6.66 -0.31
C ALA A 78 -9.99 -7.78 -0.71
N THR A 79 -10.29 -7.85 -2.01
CA THR A 79 -11.10 -8.91 -2.61
C THR A 79 -10.34 -9.46 -3.81
N ASP A 80 -10.72 -10.69 -4.23
CA ASP A 80 -10.13 -11.37 -5.39
C ASP A 80 -8.66 -11.72 -5.17
N TRP A 81 -8.40 -12.58 -4.19
CA TRP A 81 -7.03 -13.03 -3.93
C TRP A 81 -6.41 -13.80 -5.11
N PRO A 82 -7.16 -14.60 -5.90
CA PRO A 82 -6.53 -15.27 -7.05
C PRO A 82 -6.02 -14.26 -8.09
N GLY A 83 -6.79 -13.22 -8.37
CA GLY A 83 -6.36 -12.17 -9.30
C GLY A 83 -5.15 -11.41 -8.79
N MET A 84 -5.08 -11.15 -7.49
CA MET A 84 -3.92 -10.47 -6.91
C MET A 84 -2.66 -11.32 -7.02
N LYS A 85 -2.74 -12.62 -6.74
CA LYS A 85 -1.58 -13.50 -6.88
C LYS A 85 -1.05 -13.49 -8.31
N THR A 86 -1.96 -13.58 -9.30
CA THR A 86 -1.57 -13.49 -10.70
C THR A 86 -0.89 -12.17 -11.02
N THR A 87 -1.43 -11.08 -10.50
CA THR A 87 -0.87 -9.74 -10.71
C THR A 87 0.53 -9.62 -10.10
N LEU A 88 0.70 -10.08 -8.85
CA LEU A 88 2.00 -10.04 -8.19
C LEU A 88 3.04 -10.85 -8.97
N GLU A 89 2.66 -12.04 -9.42
CA GLU A 89 3.56 -12.89 -10.22
C GLU A 89 3.94 -12.22 -11.54
N ARG A 90 2.96 -11.61 -12.20
CA ARG A 90 3.22 -10.92 -13.48
C ARG A 90 4.19 -9.75 -13.31
N HIS A 91 4.13 -9.06 -12.17
CA HIS A 91 5.01 -7.93 -11.89
C HIS A 91 6.31 -8.33 -11.19
N GLY A 92 6.52 -9.63 -10.97
CA GLY A 92 7.75 -10.11 -10.33
C GLY A 92 7.86 -9.76 -8.87
N VAL A 93 6.74 -9.57 -8.17
CA VAL A 93 6.74 -9.22 -6.75
C VAL A 93 6.67 -10.50 -5.93
N ALA A 94 7.70 -10.74 -5.11
CA ALA A 94 7.69 -11.89 -4.20
C ALA A 94 6.67 -11.64 -3.09
N PHE A 95 5.95 -12.68 -2.70
CA PHE A 95 4.96 -12.57 -1.64
C PHE A 95 4.89 -13.85 -0.83
N GLU A 96 4.35 -13.73 0.37
CA GLU A 96 4.08 -14.85 1.26
C GLU A 96 2.58 -14.84 1.59
N GLU A 97 2.05 -16.00 1.97
CA GLU A 97 0.64 -16.08 2.35
C GLU A 97 0.47 -16.98 3.56
N GLN A 98 -0.60 -16.71 4.32
CA GLN A 98 -0.99 -17.59 5.42
C GLN A 98 -2.48 -17.52 5.65
N LEU A 99 -3.03 -18.61 6.16
CA LEU A 99 -4.43 -18.66 6.59
C LEU A 99 -4.47 -18.45 8.11
N VAL A 100 -5.38 -17.61 8.57
CA VAL A 100 -5.57 -17.33 9.98
C VAL A 100 -7.04 -17.38 10.35
N ARG A 101 -7.34 -17.24 11.64
CA ARG A 101 -8.72 -17.24 12.17
C ARG A 101 -9.49 -18.46 11.70
N ASP A 102 -8.95 -19.64 11.98
CA ASP A 102 -9.56 -20.93 11.62
C ASP A 102 -9.82 -21.03 10.11
N ASN A 103 -8.84 -20.58 9.31
CA ASN A 103 -8.87 -20.63 7.84
C ASN A 103 -9.97 -19.75 7.23
N THR A 104 -10.43 -18.72 7.94
CA THR A 104 -11.45 -17.81 7.42
C THR A 104 -10.88 -16.52 6.84
N VAL A 105 -9.59 -16.27 7.04
CA VAL A 105 -8.93 -15.09 6.47
C VAL A 105 -7.63 -15.54 5.82
N LEU A 106 -7.46 -15.18 4.54
CA LEU A 106 -6.18 -15.35 3.84
C LEU A 106 -5.44 -14.02 3.90
N GLN A 107 -4.20 -14.06 4.35
CA GLN A 107 -3.33 -12.89 4.35
C GLN A 107 -2.24 -13.06 3.31
N ILE A 108 -2.00 -12.01 2.51
CA ILE A 108 -0.92 -11.97 1.55
C ILE A 108 -0.01 -10.82 1.95
N PHE A 109 1.31 -11.10 2.04
CA PHE A 109 2.31 -10.13 2.47
C PHE A 109 3.35 -9.90 1.38
N PHE A 110 3.69 -8.65 1.15
CA PHE A 110 4.77 -8.29 0.23
C PHE A 110 5.29 -6.90 0.59
N ARG A 111 6.35 -6.45 -0.09
CA ARG A 111 6.95 -5.15 0.18
C ARG A 111 6.71 -4.22 -0.98
N ASP A 112 6.47 -2.94 -0.65
CA ASP A 112 6.42 -1.90 -1.67
C ASP A 112 7.85 -1.55 -2.11
N PRO A 113 8.02 -0.72 -3.16
CA PRO A 113 9.36 -0.34 -3.63
C PRO A 113 10.20 0.44 -2.61
N ASN A 114 9.57 0.97 -1.57
CA ASN A 114 10.25 1.78 -0.56
C ASN A 114 10.57 0.99 0.71
N GLY A 115 10.24 -0.31 0.73
CA GLY A 115 10.52 -1.20 1.85
C GLY A 115 9.40 -1.34 2.86
N LEU A 116 8.26 -0.70 2.65
CA LEU A 116 7.11 -0.87 3.54
C LEU A 116 6.48 -2.23 3.32
N ARG A 117 6.24 -2.97 4.40
CA ARG A 117 5.55 -4.25 4.32
C ARG A 117 4.05 -3.99 4.22
N VAL A 118 3.44 -4.59 3.20
CA VAL A 118 2.01 -4.47 2.94
C VAL A 118 1.35 -5.82 3.18
N GLU A 119 0.25 -5.80 3.91
CA GLU A 119 -0.58 -6.98 4.16
C GLU A 119 -1.94 -6.76 3.50
N LEU A 120 -2.41 -7.76 2.75
CA LEU A 120 -3.76 -7.75 2.20
C LEU A 120 -4.56 -8.85 2.90
N ASP A 121 -5.71 -8.49 3.45
CA ASP A 121 -6.58 -9.41 4.16
C ASP A 121 -7.81 -9.73 3.33
N TYR A 122 -8.02 -11.01 3.07
CA TYR A 122 -9.13 -11.51 2.27
C TYR A 122 -10.03 -12.36 3.14
N LYS A 123 -11.27 -11.94 3.31
CA LYS A 123 -12.25 -12.75 4.03
C LYS A 123 -12.71 -13.88 3.12
N LEU A 124 -12.53 -15.10 3.56
CA LEU A 124 -12.98 -16.26 2.83
C LEU A 124 -14.39 -16.62 3.27
N LYS A 125 -15.15 -17.20 2.37
CA LYS A 125 -16.48 -17.66 2.72
C LYS A 125 -16.40 -18.77 3.75
N ALA A 126 -17.24 -18.67 4.75
CA ALA A 126 -17.34 -19.69 5.77
C ALA A 126 -17.95 -20.99 5.17
#